data_1a43bf6fcd7f3941f9a38990b6ab3a50
#
_entry.id   1a43bf6fcd7f3941f9a38990b6ab3a50
#
_cell.length_a   1.000
_cell.length_b   1.000
_cell.length_c   1.000
_cell.angle_alpha   90.00
_cell.angle_beta   90.00
_cell.angle_gamma   90.00
#
_symmetry.space_group_name_H-M   'P 1'
#
loop_
_entity.id
_entity.type
_entity.pdbx_description
1 polymer ?
#
loop_
_entity_poly.entity_id
_entity_poly.type
_entity_poly.pdbx_seq_one_letter_code
_entity_poly.pdbx_strand_id
1 'polypeptide(L)'
;MKRPNKGFCGMTFYALVLICILVFFCASFAAASAEEASVELPILMYHDVMENCAPDEYTVSPSQLEADLYALRAGGWETVALTDVIQYVYADGALPEKPVLLVFDDGYQSILTHVIPLLEKYDAHAVVSVIGARAQALEDGCDTTGNYMDWAALHDAVLSGRIELQSHSAQLHVYRTRKGAGMLPDESAEAYAQVLLNDIRTMNEWAQAAGLPLLPSFAYPYGYVEPLADILLQQQGYLATMTSEPHVNVLSRDPQCLFRLGRFNRSGLIDTLEVLQWLECA
;
A
#
# COMPACT_ATOMS: atom_id res chain seq x y z
N MET A 1 -27.54 78.90 -29.40
CA MET A 1 -27.45 78.05 -28.21
C MET A 1 -27.65 76.59 -28.65
N LYS A 2 -26.58 75.82 -28.75
CA LYS A 2 -26.62 74.36 -29.08
C LYS A 2 -26.46 73.55 -27.78
N ARG A 3 -27.39 72.66 -27.47
CA ARG A 3 -27.36 71.78 -26.32
C ARG A 3 -26.34 70.62 -26.64
N PRO A 4 -25.54 70.18 -25.70
CA PRO A 4 -24.64 69.07 -25.92
C PRO A 4 -25.39 67.73 -25.79
N ASN A 5 -25.05 66.81 -26.68
CA ASN A 5 -25.54 65.42 -26.81
C ASN A 5 -24.97 64.55 -25.68
N LYS A 6 -25.77 64.14 -24.70
CA LYS A 6 -25.37 63.18 -23.64
C LYS A 6 -25.93 61.79 -23.99
N GLY A 7 -25.24 61.02 -24.80
CA GLY A 7 -25.75 59.71 -25.19
C GLY A 7 -24.71 58.64 -25.47
N PHE A 8 -23.39 58.86 -25.23
CA PHE A 8 -22.40 57.91 -25.70
C PHE A 8 -21.49 57.29 -24.62
N CYS A 9 -21.71 57.60 -23.34
CA CYS A 9 -20.81 57.13 -22.30
C CYS A 9 -21.33 55.91 -21.50
N GLY A 10 -22.59 55.52 -21.64
CA GLY A 10 -23.19 54.41 -20.90
C GLY A 10 -22.99 53.04 -21.53
N MET A 11 -23.01 52.99 -22.88
CA MET A 11 -22.98 51.69 -23.62
C MET A 11 -21.60 51.02 -23.62
N THR A 12 -20.52 51.80 -23.55
CA THR A 12 -19.13 51.27 -23.51
C THR A 12 -18.78 50.73 -22.12
N PHE A 13 -19.33 51.27 -21.04
CA PHE A 13 -19.09 50.77 -19.69
C PHE A 13 -19.79 49.44 -19.41
N TYR A 14 -21.02 49.26 -19.90
CA TYR A 14 -21.74 47.97 -19.77
C TYR A 14 -21.11 46.86 -20.63
N ALA A 15 -20.59 47.18 -21.80
CA ALA A 15 -19.88 46.21 -22.66
C ALA A 15 -18.57 45.72 -22.03
N LEU A 16 -17.80 46.63 -21.38
CA LEU A 16 -16.57 46.26 -20.68
C LEU A 16 -16.85 45.41 -19.43
N VAL A 17 -17.89 45.69 -18.66
CA VAL A 17 -18.27 44.90 -17.49
C VAL A 17 -18.77 43.51 -17.90
N LEU A 18 -19.52 43.36 -18.98
CA LEU A 18 -19.96 42.07 -19.52
C LEU A 18 -18.78 41.23 -20.03
N ILE A 19 -17.81 41.85 -20.69
CA ILE A 19 -16.58 41.15 -21.14
C ILE A 19 -15.75 40.68 -19.95
N CYS A 20 -15.59 41.51 -18.90
CA CYS A 20 -14.89 41.11 -17.68
C CYS A 20 -15.59 39.95 -16.95
N ILE A 21 -16.92 39.95 -16.89
CA ILE A 21 -17.70 38.85 -16.27
C ILE A 21 -17.58 37.56 -17.10
N LEU A 22 -17.62 37.66 -18.43
CA LEU A 22 -17.44 36.50 -19.33
C LEU A 22 -16.04 35.94 -19.23
N VAL A 23 -14.98 36.77 -19.16
CA VAL A 23 -13.60 36.34 -18.99
C VAL A 23 -13.39 35.70 -17.61
N PHE A 24 -14.00 36.24 -16.54
CA PHE A 24 -13.93 35.62 -15.22
C PHE A 24 -14.71 34.31 -15.16
N PHE A 25 -15.85 34.19 -15.84
CA PHE A 25 -16.63 32.94 -15.92
C PHE A 25 -15.90 31.85 -16.76
N CYS A 26 -15.27 32.24 -17.88
CA CYS A 26 -14.45 31.32 -18.68
C CYS A 26 -13.17 30.89 -17.95
N ALA A 27 -12.53 31.78 -17.19
CA ALA A 27 -11.37 31.41 -16.36
C ALA A 27 -11.76 30.49 -15.20
N SER A 28 -12.93 30.68 -14.59
CA SER A 28 -13.46 29.79 -13.53
C SER A 28 -13.90 28.42 -14.09
N PHE A 29 -14.36 28.35 -15.35
CA PHE A 29 -14.74 27.08 -15.98
C PHE A 29 -13.50 26.30 -16.50
N ALA A 30 -12.42 26.98 -16.88
CA ALA A 30 -11.16 26.34 -17.24
C ALA A 30 -10.39 25.80 -16.03
N ALA A 31 -10.67 26.29 -14.80
CA ALA A 31 -10.11 25.76 -13.56
C ALA A 31 -10.88 24.54 -13.01
N ALA A 32 -12.03 24.18 -13.60
CA ALA A 32 -12.92 23.13 -13.10
C ALA A 32 -12.80 21.79 -13.83
N SER A 33 -11.80 21.61 -14.69
CA SER A 33 -11.51 20.34 -15.36
C SER A 33 -10.00 20.07 -15.49
N ALA A 34 -9.26 20.27 -14.42
CA ALA A 34 -8.08 19.44 -14.23
C ALA A 34 -8.66 18.07 -13.82
N GLU A 35 -8.78 17.15 -14.76
CA GLU A 35 -8.96 15.74 -14.51
C GLU A 35 -7.88 15.38 -13.49
N GLU A 36 -8.27 15.08 -12.24
CA GLU A 36 -7.32 14.69 -11.20
C GLU A 36 -6.57 13.50 -11.76
N ALA A 37 -5.27 13.66 -12.01
CA ALA A 37 -4.45 12.62 -12.58
C ALA A 37 -4.51 11.41 -11.63
N SER A 38 -5.27 10.39 -12.02
CA SER A 38 -5.31 9.12 -11.30
C SER A 38 -4.14 8.26 -11.77
N VAL A 39 -3.57 7.48 -10.86
CA VAL A 39 -2.49 6.53 -11.13
C VAL A 39 -2.96 5.13 -10.81
N GLU A 40 -2.85 4.22 -11.75
CA GLU A 40 -3.09 2.81 -11.51
C GLU A 40 -1.91 2.19 -10.77
N LEU A 41 -2.21 1.48 -9.66
CA LEU A 41 -1.23 0.81 -8.82
C LEU A 41 -1.61 -0.65 -8.64
N PRO A 42 -1.11 -1.57 -9.47
CA PRO A 42 -1.16 -2.99 -9.15
C PRO A 42 -0.22 -3.30 -7.98
N ILE A 43 -0.64 -4.24 -7.14
CA ILE A 43 0.14 -4.73 -6.00
C ILE A 43 0.30 -6.24 -6.12
N LEU A 44 1.53 -6.72 -6.19
CA LEU A 44 1.85 -8.14 -6.16
C LEU A 44 2.16 -8.57 -4.72
N MET A 45 1.42 -9.56 -4.23
CA MET A 45 1.55 -10.11 -2.89
C MET A 45 2.27 -11.45 -2.95
N TYR A 46 3.46 -11.51 -2.40
CA TYR A 46 4.28 -12.70 -2.18
C TYR A 46 4.22 -13.12 -0.71
N HIS A 47 4.66 -14.32 -0.42
CA HIS A 47 4.88 -14.79 0.94
C HIS A 47 6.30 -15.37 1.06
N ASP A 48 6.50 -16.68 0.92
CA ASP A 48 7.80 -17.29 1.07
C ASP A 48 8.52 -17.49 -0.28
N VAL A 49 9.85 -17.42 -0.26
CA VAL A 49 10.72 -17.64 -1.43
C VAL A 49 11.71 -18.75 -1.11
N MET A 50 11.46 -19.95 -1.61
CA MET A 50 12.23 -21.16 -1.24
C MET A 50 12.84 -21.84 -2.45
N GLU A 51 14.12 -22.26 -2.29
CA GLU A 51 14.77 -23.18 -3.22
C GLU A 51 14.33 -24.62 -2.98
N ASN A 52 14.28 -25.41 -4.04
CA ASN A 52 14.10 -26.86 -3.97
C ASN A 52 12.81 -27.34 -3.25
N CYS A 53 11.80 -26.50 -3.17
CA CYS A 53 10.46 -26.90 -2.73
C CYS A 53 9.51 -27.09 -3.92
N ALA A 54 8.46 -27.89 -3.73
CA ALA A 54 7.37 -27.95 -4.70
C ALA A 54 6.66 -26.59 -4.69
N PRO A 55 6.36 -26.01 -5.87
CA PRO A 55 5.57 -24.77 -5.92
C PRO A 55 4.21 -24.98 -5.27
N ASP A 56 3.74 -24.00 -4.53
CA ASP A 56 2.39 -23.97 -3.96
C ASP A 56 1.77 -22.56 -4.09
N GLU A 57 0.61 -22.36 -3.46
CA GLU A 57 -0.14 -21.12 -3.57
C GLU A 57 0.59 -19.92 -2.94
N TYR A 58 1.49 -20.15 -1.97
CA TYR A 58 2.14 -19.10 -1.18
C TYR A 58 3.67 -19.14 -1.27
N THR A 59 4.23 -20.07 -2.02
CA THR A 59 5.68 -20.23 -2.14
C THR A 59 6.12 -20.14 -3.59
N VAL A 60 7.02 -19.20 -3.88
CA VAL A 60 7.69 -19.07 -5.18
C VAL A 60 9.15 -19.49 -5.06
N SER A 61 9.77 -19.90 -6.17
CA SER A 61 11.22 -20.09 -6.20
C SER A 61 11.96 -18.76 -6.41
N PRO A 62 13.23 -18.64 -6.01
CA PRO A 62 14.06 -17.47 -6.34
C PRO A 62 14.11 -17.19 -7.85
N SER A 63 14.10 -18.24 -8.68
CA SER A 63 14.09 -18.09 -10.15
C SER A 63 12.76 -17.52 -10.68
N GLN A 64 11.63 -17.84 -10.05
CA GLN A 64 10.33 -17.22 -10.40
C GLN A 64 10.31 -15.75 -10.00
N LEU A 65 10.75 -15.41 -8.78
CA LEU A 65 10.85 -14.00 -8.36
C LEU A 65 11.79 -13.21 -9.29
N GLU A 66 12.93 -13.81 -9.67
CA GLU A 66 13.85 -13.17 -10.61
C GLU A 66 13.24 -12.96 -11.98
N ALA A 67 12.48 -13.94 -12.49
CA ALA A 67 11.76 -13.82 -13.76
C ALA A 67 10.70 -12.72 -13.69
N ASP A 68 9.97 -12.59 -12.58
CA ASP A 68 8.98 -11.55 -12.35
C ASP A 68 9.63 -10.15 -12.37
N LEU A 69 10.73 -9.95 -11.61
CA LEU A 69 11.45 -8.67 -11.58
C LEU A 69 12.03 -8.30 -12.96
N TYR A 70 12.57 -9.27 -13.68
CA TYR A 70 13.05 -9.06 -15.04
C TYR A 70 11.92 -8.64 -15.98
N ALA A 71 10.78 -9.32 -15.92
CA ALA A 71 9.64 -9.09 -16.78
C ALA A 71 8.96 -7.74 -16.47
N LEU A 72 8.81 -7.39 -15.20
CA LEU A 72 8.33 -6.06 -14.78
C LEU A 72 9.19 -4.96 -15.37
N ARG A 73 10.52 -5.04 -15.19
CA ARG A 73 11.45 -4.05 -15.74
C ARG A 73 11.40 -4.00 -17.26
N ALA A 74 11.34 -5.15 -17.94
CA ALA A 74 11.24 -5.21 -19.40
C ALA A 74 9.93 -4.63 -19.93
N GLY A 75 8.83 -4.72 -19.16
CA GLY A 75 7.53 -4.11 -19.44
C GLY A 75 7.44 -2.62 -19.10
N GLY A 76 8.52 -2.01 -18.60
CA GLY A 76 8.56 -0.61 -18.20
C GLY A 76 7.89 -0.32 -16.84
N TRP A 77 7.62 -1.36 -16.04
CA TRP A 77 7.14 -1.20 -14.68
C TRP A 77 8.29 -0.82 -13.75
N GLU A 78 8.01 0.10 -12.84
CA GLU A 78 8.95 0.53 -11.80
C GLU A 78 8.39 0.18 -10.42
N THR A 79 9.17 -0.55 -9.62
CA THR A 79 8.75 -0.85 -8.25
C THR A 79 8.84 0.42 -7.40
N VAL A 80 7.81 0.69 -6.63
CA VAL A 80 7.73 1.86 -5.74
C VAL A 80 7.74 1.43 -4.27
N ALA A 81 8.24 2.31 -3.41
CA ALA A 81 8.10 2.15 -1.97
C ALA A 81 6.68 2.53 -1.53
N LEU A 82 6.16 1.94 -0.45
CA LEU A 82 4.85 2.31 0.09
C LEU A 82 4.85 3.75 0.61
N THR A 83 5.99 4.23 1.11
CA THR A 83 6.19 5.64 1.47
C THR A 83 5.93 6.56 0.29
N ASP A 84 6.38 6.22 -0.93
CA ASP A 84 6.14 7.03 -2.13
C ASP A 84 4.65 7.06 -2.49
N VAL A 85 3.96 5.92 -2.36
CA VAL A 85 2.51 5.82 -2.56
C VAL A 85 1.75 6.70 -1.58
N ILE A 86 2.12 6.66 -0.30
CA ILE A 86 1.52 7.51 0.73
C ILE A 86 1.82 8.99 0.43
N GLN A 87 3.05 9.34 0.07
CA GLN A 87 3.43 10.71 -0.29
C GLN A 87 2.69 11.20 -1.54
N TYR A 88 2.47 10.33 -2.53
CA TYR A 88 1.65 10.68 -3.69
C TYR A 88 0.25 11.12 -3.27
N VAL A 89 -0.41 10.43 -2.35
CA VAL A 89 -1.80 10.72 -1.96
C VAL A 89 -1.90 11.88 -0.96
N TYR A 90 -1.03 11.91 0.06
CA TYR A 90 -1.13 12.87 1.17
C TYR A 90 -0.31 14.15 0.98
N ALA A 91 0.61 14.16 0.03
CA ALA A 91 1.51 15.27 -0.25
C ALA A 91 1.66 15.45 -1.78
N ASP A 92 2.54 16.33 -2.23
CA ASP A 92 2.79 16.55 -3.65
C ASP A 92 3.81 15.55 -4.25
N GLY A 93 3.82 14.30 -3.76
CA GLY A 93 4.65 13.24 -4.29
C GLY A 93 4.32 12.89 -5.75
N ALA A 94 5.28 12.30 -6.47
CA ALA A 94 5.09 11.78 -7.82
C ALA A 94 5.38 10.29 -7.86
N LEU A 95 4.67 9.56 -8.70
CA LEU A 95 4.93 8.17 -9.01
C LEU A 95 5.38 8.05 -10.47
N PRO A 96 6.13 6.98 -10.83
CA PRO A 96 6.47 6.70 -12.22
C PRO A 96 5.21 6.44 -13.05
N GLU A 97 5.37 6.36 -14.37
CA GLU A 97 4.26 6.15 -15.31
C GLU A 97 3.58 4.78 -15.11
N LYS A 98 4.37 3.75 -14.80
CA LYS A 98 3.90 2.39 -14.53
C LYS A 98 4.41 1.92 -13.16
N PRO A 99 3.81 2.39 -12.04
CA PRO A 99 4.23 1.96 -10.73
C PRO A 99 3.69 0.57 -10.41
N VAL A 100 4.46 -0.24 -9.71
CA VAL A 100 4.02 -1.50 -9.12
C VAL A 100 4.56 -1.62 -7.69
N LEU A 101 3.72 -2.05 -6.76
CA LEU A 101 4.14 -2.29 -5.38
C LEU A 101 4.32 -3.79 -5.15
N LEU A 102 5.47 -4.17 -4.59
CA LEU A 102 5.74 -5.54 -4.17
C LEU A 102 5.53 -5.63 -2.65
N VAL A 103 4.75 -6.61 -2.22
CA VAL A 103 4.47 -6.86 -0.80
C VAL A 103 4.84 -8.31 -0.48
N PHE A 104 5.57 -8.53 0.59
CA PHE A 104 5.88 -9.85 1.12
C PHE A 104 5.23 -10.00 2.49
N ASP A 105 4.24 -10.86 2.60
CA ASP A 105 3.53 -11.07 3.86
C ASP A 105 4.32 -12.02 4.80
N ASP A 106 3.93 -12.02 6.06
CA ASP A 106 4.36 -12.87 7.16
C ASP A 106 5.75 -12.59 7.76
N GLY A 107 6.71 -12.07 6.99
CA GLY A 107 8.06 -11.77 7.48
C GLY A 107 8.99 -12.99 7.51
N TYR A 108 8.97 -13.81 6.45
CA TYR A 108 9.83 -14.99 6.33
C TYR A 108 11.33 -14.65 6.25
N GLN A 109 12.18 -15.55 6.76
CA GLN A 109 13.64 -15.44 6.71
C GLN A 109 14.20 -15.37 5.28
N SER A 110 13.48 -15.93 4.31
CA SER A 110 13.80 -15.87 2.89
C SER A 110 13.93 -14.45 2.32
N ILE A 111 13.37 -13.45 2.99
CA ILE A 111 13.54 -12.04 2.63
C ILE A 111 15.03 -11.66 2.62
N LEU A 112 15.77 -12.03 3.67
CA LEU A 112 17.21 -11.73 3.74
C LEU A 112 18.03 -12.56 2.75
N THR A 113 17.68 -13.84 2.59
CA THR A 113 18.54 -14.79 1.85
C THR A 113 18.29 -14.79 0.35
N HIS A 114 17.07 -14.49 -0.10
CA HIS A 114 16.68 -14.60 -1.51
C HIS A 114 16.09 -13.31 -2.07
N VAL A 115 15.24 -12.60 -1.31
CA VAL A 115 14.51 -11.44 -1.84
C VAL A 115 15.44 -10.23 -1.97
N ILE A 116 16.10 -9.80 -0.89
CA ILE A 116 16.95 -8.60 -0.89
C ILE A 116 18.04 -8.66 -1.97
N PRO A 117 18.80 -9.76 -2.16
CA PRO A 117 19.79 -9.83 -3.24
C PRO A 117 19.20 -9.64 -4.65
N LEU A 118 17.96 -10.08 -4.87
CA LEU A 118 17.26 -9.88 -6.14
C LEU A 118 16.74 -8.46 -6.28
N LEU A 119 16.21 -7.87 -5.21
CA LEU A 119 15.78 -6.46 -5.22
C LEU A 119 16.97 -5.53 -5.49
N GLU A 120 18.15 -5.79 -4.89
CA GLU A 120 19.38 -5.04 -5.18
C GLU A 120 19.80 -5.18 -6.64
N LYS A 121 19.76 -6.40 -7.19
CA LYS A 121 20.13 -6.69 -8.58
C LYS A 121 19.27 -5.94 -9.59
N TYR A 122 17.98 -5.81 -9.31
CA TYR A 122 17.01 -5.18 -10.22
C TYR A 122 16.69 -3.74 -9.88
N ASP A 123 17.35 -3.17 -8.85
CA ASP A 123 17.08 -1.82 -8.31
C ASP A 123 15.60 -1.66 -7.90
N ALA A 124 15.06 -2.69 -7.25
CA ALA A 124 13.68 -2.80 -6.85
C ALA A 124 13.48 -2.56 -5.35
N HIS A 125 12.25 -2.24 -4.95
CA HIS A 125 11.82 -2.04 -3.57
C HIS A 125 10.62 -2.92 -3.25
N ALA A 126 10.44 -3.23 -1.96
CA ALA A 126 9.29 -3.98 -1.48
C ALA A 126 8.91 -3.57 -0.05
N VAL A 127 7.69 -3.95 0.34
CA VAL A 127 7.19 -3.84 1.70
C VAL A 127 7.05 -5.24 2.30
N VAL A 128 7.43 -5.41 3.55
CA VAL A 128 7.21 -6.64 4.32
C VAL A 128 6.12 -6.40 5.37
N SER A 129 5.07 -7.22 5.32
CA SER A 129 3.99 -7.21 6.32
C SER A 129 4.34 -8.17 7.44
N VAL A 130 4.71 -7.65 8.61
CA VAL A 130 5.28 -8.43 9.71
C VAL A 130 4.20 -8.96 10.65
N ILE A 131 4.19 -10.27 10.91
CA ILE A 131 3.44 -10.88 12.03
C ILE A 131 4.28 -10.72 13.30
N GLY A 132 3.89 -9.78 14.18
CA GLY A 132 4.66 -9.47 15.38
C GLY A 132 4.90 -10.66 16.29
N ALA A 133 3.91 -11.55 16.47
CA ALA A 133 4.04 -12.75 17.29
C ALA A 133 5.10 -13.73 16.78
N ARG A 134 5.40 -13.77 15.48
CA ARG A 134 6.45 -14.62 14.93
C ARG A 134 7.83 -14.08 15.26
N ALA A 135 8.05 -12.80 15.02
CA ALA A 135 9.31 -12.13 15.37
C ALA A 135 9.57 -12.20 16.88
N GLN A 136 8.52 -11.96 17.70
CA GLN A 136 8.65 -12.00 19.16
C GLN A 136 8.91 -13.42 19.69
N ALA A 137 8.27 -14.45 19.12
CA ALA A 137 8.49 -15.83 19.55
C ALA A 137 9.95 -16.32 19.29
N LEU A 138 10.58 -15.82 18.25
CA LEU A 138 12.01 -16.09 17.97
C LEU A 138 12.90 -15.34 18.97
N GLU A 139 12.62 -14.08 19.25
CA GLU A 139 13.33 -13.28 20.25
C GLU A 139 13.26 -13.91 21.64
N ASP A 140 12.08 -14.41 22.03
CA ASP A 140 11.84 -15.07 23.31
C ASP A 140 12.41 -16.52 23.35
N GLY A 141 12.94 -17.05 22.24
CA GLY A 141 13.43 -18.43 22.11
C GLY A 141 12.31 -19.49 22.14
N CYS A 142 11.04 -19.07 21.93
CA CYS A 142 9.88 -19.96 21.88
C CYS A 142 9.71 -20.63 20.50
N ASP A 143 10.22 -20.02 19.44
CA ASP A 143 10.32 -20.60 18.11
C ASP A 143 11.80 -20.79 17.77
N THR A 144 12.16 -21.98 17.32
CA THR A 144 13.53 -22.35 16.90
C THR A 144 13.58 -22.83 15.46
N THR A 145 12.50 -22.68 14.70
CA THR A 145 12.43 -23.15 13.30
C THR A 145 13.30 -22.31 12.38
N GLY A 146 13.51 -21.03 12.69
CA GLY A 146 14.24 -20.09 11.86
C GLY A 146 13.55 -19.73 10.53
N ASN A 147 12.26 -20.04 10.40
CA ASN A 147 11.50 -19.76 9.17
C ASN A 147 11.11 -18.28 9.03
N TYR A 148 11.01 -17.57 10.14
CA TYR A 148 10.66 -16.14 10.17
C TYR A 148 11.86 -15.30 10.59
N MET A 149 11.81 -14.01 10.31
CA MET A 149 12.76 -13.04 10.83
C MET A 149 12.42 -12.68 12.28
N ASP A 150 13.42 -12.69 13.16
CA ASP A 150 13.35 -11.99 14.45
C ASP A 150 13.50 -10.48 14.26
N TRP A 151 13.45 -9.71 15.33
CA TRP A 151 13.56 -8.25 15.27
C TRP A 151 14.92 -7.76 14.76
N ALA A 152 16.02 -8.50 15.03
CA ALA A 152 17.35 -8.17 14.52
C ALA A 152 17.43 -8.41 13.01
N ALA A 153 16.91 -9.53 12.51
CA ALA A 153 16.84 -9.84 11.09
C ALA A 153 15.95 -8.85 10.32
N LEU A 154 14.83 -8.40 10.91
CA LEU A 154 13.99 -7.33 10.34
C LEU A 154 14.75 -5.99 10.27
N HIS A 155 15.59 -5.69 11.27
CA HIS A 155 16.46 -4.51 11.23
C HIS A 155 17.46 -4.59 10.07
N ASP A 156 18.10 -5.75 9.88
CA ASP A 156 19.03 -5.96 8.76
C ASP A 156 18.31 -5.82 7.40
N ALA A 157 17.06 -6.30 7.30
CA ALA A 157 16.25 -6.12 6.10
C ALA A 157 16.02 -4.63 5.77
N VAL A 158 15.67 -3.81 6.76
CA VAL A 158 15.48 -2.36 6.58
C VAL A 158 16.80 -1.67 6.21
N LEU A 159 17.93 -2.08 6.82
CA LEU A 159 19.26 -1.52 6.52
C LEU A 159 19.71 -1.75 5.07
N SER A 160 19.15 -2.74 4.37
CA SER A 160 19.39 -2.93 2.93
C SER A 160 18.96 -1.72 2.09
N GLY A 161 18.06 -0.88 2.61
CA GLY A 161 17.43 0.23 1.89
C GLY A 161 16.44 -0.23 0.81
N ARG A 162 16.12 -1.53 0.74
CA ARG A 162 15.19 -2.13 -0.24
C ARG A 162 13.84 -2.51 0.36
N ILE A 163 13.77 -2.58 1.69
CA ILE A 163 12.61 -3.07 2.43
C ILE A 163 12.07 -1.99 3.35
N GLU A 164 10.77 -1.79 3.27
CA GLU A 164 9.98 -1.10 4.29
C GLU A 164 9.17 -2.12 5.08
N LEU A 165 8.77 -1.78 6.30
CA LEU A 165 7.98 -2.67 7.17
C LEU A 165 6.60 -2.09 7.44
N GLN A 166 5.58 -2.93 7.38
CA GLN A 166 4.22 -2.61 7.85
C GLN A 166 3.69 -3.69 8.79
N SER A 167 2.60 -3.40 9.47
CA SER A 167 1.95 -4.34 10.38
C SER A 167 1.11 -5.38 9.61
N HIS A 168 1.31 -6.68 9.97
CA HIS A 168 0.39 -7.77 9.63
C HIS A 168 -0.26 -8.31 10.92
N SER A 169 -0.59 -7.42 11.85
CA SER A 169 -1.00 -7.63 13.24
C SER A 169 0.12 -8.09 14.18
N ALA A 170 -0.04 -7.82 15.46
CA ALA A 170 0.81 -8.41 16.49
C ALA A 170 0.47 -9.88 16.70
N GLN A 171 -0.81 -10.19 17.01
CA GLN A 171 -1.27 -11.50 17.47
C GLN A 171 -2.56 -11.98 16.77
N LEU A 172 -3.12 -11.18 15.85
CA LEU A 172 -4.39 -11.52 15.19
C LEU A 172 -4.22 -12.35 13.93
N HIS A 173 -3.00 -12.79 13.58
CA HIS A 173 -2.79 -13.73 12.47
C HIS A 173 -3.20 -15.14 12.88
N VAL A 174 -4.48 -15.32 13.18
CA VAL A 174 -5.12 -16.58 13.60
C VAL A 174 -6.34 -16.85 12.74
N TYR A 175 -6.65 -18.13 12.48
CA TYR A 175 -7.75 -18.50 11.60
C TYR A 175 -8.88 -19.26 12.30
N ARG A 176 -8.56 -20.10 13.29
CA ARG A 176 -9.54 -21.01 13.91
C ARG A 176 -10.46 -20.33 14.92
N THR A 177 -9.91 -19.47 15.75
CA THR A 177 -10.65 -18.79 16.83
C THR A 177 -11.24 -17.47 16.39
N ARG A 178 -10.54 -16.77 15.49
CA ARG A 178 -10.93 -15.52 14.86
C ARG A 178 -10.38 -15.54 13.43
N LYS A 179 -11.05 -14.96 12.47
CA LYS A 179 -10.52 -14.83 11.11
C LYS A 179 -9.71 -13.54 11.01
N GLY A 180 -8.42 -13.64 11.26
CA GLY A 180 -7.53 -12.48 11.23
C GLY A 180 -8.01 -11.37 12.16
N ALA A 181 -8.03 -10.14 11.67
CA ALA A 181 -8.53 -8.97 12.40
C ALA A 181 -10.07 -8.84 12.35
N GLY A 182 -10.81 -9.85 11.91
CA GLY A 182 -12.27 -9.81 11.82
C GLY A 182 -12.95 -9.85 13.20
N MET A 183 -14.15 -9.30 13.30
CA MET A 183 -15.00 -9.35 14.49
C MET A 183 -15.63 -10.73 14.66
N LEU A 184 -15.80 -11.20 15.91
CA LEU A 184 -16.51 -12.44 16.17
C LEU A 184 -18.04 -12.24 16.10
N PRO A 185 -18.83 -13.28 15.75
CA PRO A 185 -20.27 -13.13 15.56
C PRO A 185 -21.04 -12.54 16.76
N ASP A 186 -20.63 -12.84 17.98
CA ASP A 186 -21.29 -12.39 19.21
C ASP A 186 -20.48 -11.31 19.96
N GLU A 187 -19.50 -10.72 19.30
CA GLU A 187 -18.64 -9.69 19.89
C GLU A 187 -19.28 -8.31 19.76
N SER A 188 -19.31 -7.52 20.84
CA SER A 188 -19.74 -6.14 20.74
C SER A 188 -18.68 -5.27 20.06
N ALA A 189 -19.09 -4.16 19.45
CA ALA A 189 -18.18 -3.21 18.82
C ALA A 189 -17.12 -2.70 19.81
N GLU A 190 -17.49 -2.48 21.07
CA GLU A 190 -16.56 -2.04 22.12
C GLU A 190 -15.54 -3.11 22.48
N ALA A 191 -15.97 -4.37 22.59
CA ALA A 191 -15.07 -5.50 22.86
C ALA A 191 -14.09 -5.70 21.71
N TYR A 192 -14.59 -5.67 20.46
CA TYR A 192 -13.78 -5.75 19.26
C TYR A 192 -12.75 -4.60 19.18
N ALA A 193 -13.19 -3.36 19.43
CA ALA A 193 -12.29 -2.21 19.43
C ALA A 193 -11.14 -2.40 20.43
N GLN A 194 -11.42 -2.94 21.63
CA GLN A 194 -10.40 -3.23 22.63
C GLN A 194 -9.38 -4.26 22.13
N VAL A 195 -9.85 -5.32 21.45
CA VAL A 195 -8.97 -6.37 20.88
C VAL A 195 -8.05 -5.77 19.83
N LEU A 196 -8.59 -5.03 18.85
CA LEU A 196 -7.81 -4.46 17.77
C LEU A 196 -6.84 -3.38 18.28
N LEU A 197 -7.29 -2.47 19.14
CA LEU A 197 -6.43 -1.40 19.68
C LEU A 197 -5.31 -1.97 20.56
N ASN A 198 -5.57 -3.06 21.30
CA ASN A 198 -4.52 -3.75 22.04
C ASN A 198 -3.49 -4.39 21.11
N ASP A 199 -3.93 -5.01 20.02
CA ASP A 199 -3.05 -5.62 19.02
C ASP A 199 -2.14 -4.57 18.36
N ILE A 200 -2.73 -3.45 17.90
CA ILE A 200 -2.01 -2.32 17.32
C ILE A 200 -0.95 -1.79 18.30
N ARG A 201 -1.35 -1.57 19.56
CA ARG A 201 -0.44 -1.08 20.59
C ARG A 201 0.72 -2.06 20.81
N THR A 202 0.42 -3.35 20.95
CA THR A 202 1.42 -4.40 21.15
C THR A 202 2.43 -4.43 20.00
N MET A 203 1.96 -4.36 18.75
CA MET A 203 2.83 -4.32 17.57
C MET A 203 3.77 -3.11 17.61
N ASN A 204 3.22 -1.94 17.91
CA ASN A 204 4.00 -0.70 17.98
C ASN A 204 5.02 -0.72 19.13
N GLU A 205 4.66 -1.27 20.29
CA GLU A 205 5.56 -1.43 21.46
C GLU A 205 6.73 -2.35 21.11
N TRP A 206 6.49 -3.50 20.46
CA TRP A 206 7.54 -4.43 20.07
C TRP A 206 8.47 -3.82 19.01
N ALA A 207 7.92 -3.24 17.96
CA ALA A 207 8.71 -2.58 16.91
C ALA A 207 9.54 -1.40 17.47
N GLN A 208 8.96 -0.60 18.35
CA GLN A 208 9.66 0.50 19.02
C GLN A 208 10.80 0.00 19.92
N ALA A 209 10.57 -1.07 20.69
CA ALA A 209 11.60 -1.69 21.52
C ALA A 209 12.79 -2.22 20.70
N ALA A 210 12.50 -2.71 19.50
CA ALA A 210 13.50 -3.14 18.53
C ALA A 210 14.16 -1.97 17.74
N GLY A 211 13.69 -0.73 17.91
CA GLY A 211 14.19 0.44 17.18
C GLY A 211 13.78 0.44 15.70
N LEU A 212 12.70 -0.26 15.34
CA LEU A 212 12.25 -0.41 13.96
C LEU A 212 11.11 0.54 13.62
N PRO A 213 11.22 1.32 12.52
CA PRO A 213 10.11 2.12 12.03
C PRO A 213 9.12 1.23 11.26
N LEU A 214 7.89 1.08 11.76
CA LEU A 214 6.78 0.56 10.96
C LEU A 214 6.09 1.71 10.23
N LEU A 215 5.77 1.49 8.97
CA LEU A 215 4.89 2.40 8.24
C LEU A 215 3.49 2.41 8.89
N PRO A 216 2.78 3.53 8.82
CA PRO A 216 1.40 3.62 9.29
C PRO A 216 0.46 2.93 8.28
N SER A 217 0.71 1.65 8.05
CA SER A 217 -0.03 0.79 7.13
C SER A 217 -0.31 -0.57 7.76
N PHE A 218 -1.44 -1.17 7.42
CA PHE A 218 -1.90 -2.43 7.97
C PHE A 218 -2.36 -3.37 6.85
N ALA A 219 -1.69 -4.52 6.70
CA ALA A 219 -2.16 -5.60 5.86
C ALA A 219 -3.08 -6.51 6.69
N TYR A 220 -4.33 -6.67 6.26
CA TYR A 220 -5.28 -7.52 6.96
C TYR A 220 -4.88 -9.00 6.86
N PRO A 221 -4.66 -9.70 8.00
CA PRO A 221 -4.41 -11.14 7.98
C PRO A 221 -5.51 -11.89 7.22
N TYR A 222 -5.09 -12.76 6.30
CA TYR A 222 -5.99 -13.51 5.39
C TYR A 222 -6.87 -12.63 4.50
N GLY A 223 -6.59 -11.33 4.38
CA GLY A 223 -7.41 -10.37 3.64
C GLY A 223 -8.78 -10.07 4.27
N TYR A 224 -9.04 -10.54 5.49
CA TYR A 224 -10.33 -10.33 6.15
C TYR A 224 -10.47 -8.90 6.65
N VAL A 225 -11.25 -8.12 5.92
CA VAL A 225 -11.56 -6.72 6.25
C VAL A 225 -12.77 -6.65 7.17
N GLU A 226 -12.62 -5.95 8.29
CA GLU A 226 -13.71 -5.55 9.17
C GLU A 226 -13.92 -4.03 9.02
N PRO A 227 -15.11 -3.56 8.61
CA PRO A 227 -15.35 -2.13 8.40
C PRO A 227 -15.04 -1.24 9.61
N LEU A 228 -15.28 -1.75 10.82
CA LEU A 228 -14.96 -1.02 12.05
C LEU A 228 -13.42 -0.91 12.24
N ALA A 229 -12.65 -1.88 11.73
CA ALA A 229 -11.20 -1.86 11.82
C ALA A 229 -10.61 -0.67 11.05
N ASP A 230 -11.07 -0.39 9.83
CA ASP A 230 -10.58 0.77 9.06
C ASP A 230 -10.78 2.08 9.83
N ILE A 231 -11.96 2.24 10.47
CA ILE A 231 -12.25 3.43 11.27
C ILE A 231 -11.29 3.54 12.47
N LEU A 232 -11.06 2.44 13.16
CA LEU A 232 -10.16 2.41 14.32
C LEU A 232 -8.70 2.63 13.91
N LEU A 233 -8.25 2.02 12.82
CA LEU A 233 -6.91 2.20 12.27
C LEU A 233 -6.67 3.67 11.86
N GLN A 234 -7.62 4.29 11.16
CA GLN A 234 -7.56 5.73 10.82
C GLN A 234 -7.46 6.61 12.07
N GLN A 235 -8.23 6.31 13.12
CA GLN A 235 -8.15 7.04 14.40
C GLN A 235 -6.80 6.87 15.11
N GLN A 236 -6.09 5.76 14.85
CA GLN A 236 -4.74 5.50 15.36
C GLN A 236 -3.63 6.06 14.45
N GLY A 237 -3.99 6.78 13.38
CA GLY A 237 -3.05 7.43 12.47
C GLY A 237 -2.54 6.53 11.34
N TYR A 238 -3.16 5.38 11.10
CA TYR A 238 -2.86 4.59 9.91
C TYR A 238 -3.33 5.31 8.66
N LEU A 239 -2.51 5.27 7.62
CA LEU A 239 -2.71 5.99 6.37
C LEU A 239 -3.08 5.06 5.20
N ALA A 240 -2.86 3.76 5.34
CA ALA A 240 -3.20 2.77 4.32
C ALA A 240 -3.61 1.44 4.96
N THR A 241 -4.47 0.69 4.27
CA THR A 241 -4.77 -0.72 4.58
C THR A 241 -4.78 -1.57 3.33
N MET A 242 -4.44 -2.85 3.45
CA MET A 242 -4.38 -3.80 2.34
C MET A 242 -5.24 -5.03 2.59
N THR A 243 -5.96 -5.47 1.57
CA THR A 243 -6.72 -6.73 1.54
C THR A 243 -6.06 -7.73 0.59
N SER A 244 -6.61 -8.94 0.46
CA SER A 244 -6.19 -9.93 -0.53
C SER A 244 -7.16 -10.03 -1.73
N GLU A 245 -8.12 -9.10 -1.86
CA GLU A 245 -9.00 -9.06 -3.02
C GLU A 245 -8.23 -8.58 -4.26
N PRO A 246 -8.17 -9.35 -5.36
CA PRO A 246 -7.36 -9.01 -6.51
C PRO A 246 -8.06 -7.93 -7.35
N HIS A 247 -7.47 -6.74 -7.40
CA HIS A 247 -7.81 -5.67 -8.35
C HIS A 247 -6.67 -4.67 -8.45
N VAL A 248 -6.64 -3.90 -9.54
CA VAL A 248 -5.74 -2.77 -9.67
C VAL A 248 -6.33 -1.57 -8.94
N ASN A 249 -5.52 -0.94 -8.11
CA ASN A 249 -5.94 0.21 -7.32
C ASN A 249 -5.83 1.48 -8.18
N VAL A 250 -6.83 2.35 -8.09
CA VAL A 250 -6.81 3.67 -8.72
C VAL A 250 -6.51 4.71 -7.64
N LEU A 251 -5.30 5.23 -7.66
CA LEU A 251 -4.86 6.26 -6.72
C LEU A 251 -5.32 7.64 -7.19
N SER A 252 -5.75 8.44 -6.24
CA SER A 252 -6.07 9.86 -6.40
C SER A 252 -5.43 10.67 -5.26
N ARG A 253 -5.78 11.95 -5.13
CA ARG A 253 -5.39 12.76 -3.96
C ARG A 253 -6.38 12.61 -2.79
N ASP A 254 -7.39 11.74 -2.93
CA ASP A 254 -8.30 11.40 -1.82
C ASP A 254 -7.65 10.30 -0.95
N PRO A 255 -7.36 10.56 0.33
CA PRO A 255 -6.81 9.56 1.25
C PRO A 255 -7.60 8.25 1.33
N GLN A 256 -8.89 8.26 1.03
CA GLN A 256 -9.72 7.06 1.09
C GLN A 256 -9.29 5.99 0.05
N CYS A 257 -8.62 6.39 -1.04
CA CYS A 257 -8.12 5.44 -2.04
C CYS A 257 -7.00 4.50 -1.49
N LEU A 258 -6.38 4.82 -0.36
CA LEU A 258 -5.37 3.98 0.28
C LEU A 258 -5.95 2.96 1.27
N PHE A 259 -7.25 2.96 1.50
CA PHE A 259 -7.88 1.98 2.38
C PHE A 259 -8.45 0.81 1.59
N ARG A 260 -8.08 -0.40 2.03
CA ARG A 260 -8.44 -1.69 1.40
C ARG A 260 -7.81 -1.87 0.01
N LEU A 261 -6.54 -1.47 -0.13
CA LEU A 261 -5.80 -1.72 -1.36
C LEU A 261 -5.85 -3.22 -1.73
N GLY A 262 -6.27 -3.49 -2.97
CA GLY A 262 -6.33 -4.84 -3.52
C GLY A 262 -4.95 -5.35 -3.89
N ARG A 263 -4.75 -6.67 -3.78
CA ARG A 263 -3.46 -7.31 -4.07
C ARG A 263 -3.65 -8.60 -4.85
N PHE A 264 -2.79 -8.85 -5.83
CA PHE A 264 -2.75 -10.10 -6.57
C PHE A 264 -1.81 -11.08 -5.87
N ASN A 265 -2.32 -12.24 -5.45
CA ASN A 265 -1.48 -13.28 -4.85
C ASN A 265 -0.57 -13.91 -5.92
N ARG A 266 0.75 -13.75 -5.78
CA ARG A 266 1.76 -14.36 -6.64
C ARG A 266 1.99 -15.80 -6.24
N SER A 267 1.14 -16.69 -6.77
CA SER A 267 1.26 -18.12 -6.54
C SER A 267 2.44 -18.74 -7.32
N GLY A 268 3.18 -19.64 -6.68
CA GLY A 268 4.21 -20.43 -7.38
C GLY A 268 3.66 -21.37 -8.44
N LEU A 269 2.33 -21.57 -8.49
CA LEU A 269 1.66 -22.45 -9.46
C LEU A 269 1.38 -21.77 -10.81
N ILE A 270 1.54 -20.46 -10.92
CA ILE A 270 1.33 -19.66 -12.13
C ILE A 270 2.65 -19.14 -12.68
N ASP A 271 2.71 -18.91 -13.97
CA ASP A 271 3.91 -18.38 -14.60
C ASP A 271 3.95 -16.84 -14.61
N THR A 272 5.14 -16.29 -14.86
CA THR A 272 5.38 -14.86 -14.91
C THR A 272 4.56 -14.14 -15.98
N LEU A 273 4.26 -14.78 -17.11
CA LEU A 273 3.48 -14.13 -18.18
C LEU A 273 2.02 -13.95 -17.76
N GLU A 274 1.46 -14.90 -17.03
CA GLU A 274 0.13 -14.78 -16.45
C GLU A 274 0.07 -13.63 -15.42
N VAL A 275 1.11 -13.50 -14.58
CA VAL A 275 1.22 -12.37 -13.63
C VAL A 275 1.20 -11.02 -14.36
N LEU A 276 1.97 -10.88 -15.45
CA LEU A 276 2.00 -9.62 -16.22
C LEU A 276 0.65 -9.30 -16.85
N GLN A 277 -0.13 -10.30 -17.26
CA GLN A 277 -1.46 -10.07 -17.80
C GLN A 277 -2.41 -9.43 -16.78
N TRP A 278 -2.27 -9.75 -15.48
CA TRP A 278 -3.07 -9.09 -14.44
C TRP A 278 -2.79 -7.59 -14.35
N LEU A 279 -1.53 -7.19 -14.61
CA LEU A 279 -1.11 -5.79 -14.53
C LEU A 279 -1.54 -4.97 -15.76
N GLU A 280 -1.74 -5.64 -16.91
CA GLU A 280 -2.07 -4.99 -18.19
C GLU A 280 -3.58 -5.00 -18.50
N CYS A 281 -4.36 -5.86 -17.84
CA CYS A 281 -5.80 -6.03 -18.08
C CYS A 281 -6.68 -5.24 -17.09
N ALA A 282 -6.12 -4.30 -16.39
CA ALA A 282 -6.79 -3.51 -15.38
C ALA A 282 -7.45 -2.25 -15.95
#